data_4dc1fef4fb3ba1a42d82100ec29749fa
#
_entry.id   4dc1fef4fb3ba1a42d82100ec29749fa
#
_cell.length_a   1.000
_cell.length_b   1.000
_cell.length_c   1.000
_cell.angle_alpha   90.00
_cell.angle_beta   90.00
_cell.angle_gamma   90.00
#
_symmetry.space_group_name_H-M   'P 1'
#
loop_
_entity.id
_entity.type
_entity.pdbx_description
1 polymer ?
#
loop_
_entity_poly.entity_id
_entity_poly.type
_entity_poly.pdbx_seq_one_letter_code
_entity_poly.pdbx_strand_id
1 'polypeptide(L)'
;NIEIVNNKIHDYNRVEKIDAPGILINGAGNRAARNLIFNATHMAILVYGNDHIIEKNEIHDVAREASDAGALYMGRNPSEFGNVIRHNFFHHIDTSFAGGPGVQAIFLDDGTSGQHVYGNVFYKSGNAAVKIHGGKYNVIENNVYIDMTTANFFQLWTLENWMGQMNGNLFKTR
;
A
#
# COMPACT_ATOMS: atom_id res chain seq x y z
N ASN A 1 -4.90 -21.61 -0.83
CA ASN A 1 -5.15 -20.41 -0.03
C ASN A 1 -4.32 -20.47 1.25
N ILE A 2 -3.52 -19.47 1.51
CA ILE A 2 -2.75 -19.29 2.74
C ILE A 2 -3.37 -18.14 3.52
N GLU A 3 -3.48 -18.29 4.83
CA GLU A 3 -3.90 -17.22 5.71
C GLU A 3 -2.77 -16.84 6.68
N ILE A 4 -2.48 -15.52 6.74
CA ILE A 4 -1.56 -14.92 7.70
C ILE A 4 -2.43 -14.04 8.60
N VAL A 5 -2.78 -14.53 9.79
CA VAL A 5 -3.80 -13.90 10.62
C VAL A 5 -3.41 -13.79 12.10
N ASN A 6 -3.80 -12.70 12.74
CA ASN A 6 -3.62 -12.45 14.18
C ASN A 6 -2.15 -12.47 14.64
N ASN A 7 -1.22 -11.99 13.80
CA ASN A 7 0.18 -11.91 14.17
C ASN A 7 0.54 -10.49 14.65
N LYS A 8 1.57 -10.41 15.49
CA LYS A 8 2.28 -9.19 15.81
C LYS A 8 3.66 -9.27 15.18
N ILE A 9 3.94 -8.40 14.20
CA ILE A 9 5.16 -8.39 13.38
C ILE A 9 5.83 -7.03 13.55
N HIS A 10 7.01 -7.00 14.11
CA HIS A 10 7.68 -5.74 14.39
C HIS A 10 9.21 -5.90 14.49
N ASP A 11 9.92 -4.76 14.48
CA ASP A 11 11.38 -4.72 14.63
C ASP A 11 12.15 -5.54 13.59
N TYR A 12 11.61 -5.64 12.37
CA TYR A 12 12.25 -6.30 11.24
C TYR A 12 13.02 -5.27 10.36
N ASN A 13 13.70 -5.72 9.31
CA ASN A 13 14.56 -4.92 8.42
C ASN A 13 15.72 -4.22 9.16
N ARG A 14 16.25 -4.82 10.20
CA ARG A 14 17.28 -4.18 11.01
C ARG A 14 18.68 -4.26 10.38
N VAL A 15 18.92 -5.25 9.56
CA VAL A 15 20.19 -5.48 8.85
C VAL A 15 20.01 -5.12 7.38
N GLU A 16 19.16 -5.87 6.69
CA GLU A 16 18.71 -5.52 5.35
C GLU A 16 17.54 -4.55 5.44
N LYS A 17 17.80 -3.29 5.11
CA LYS A 17 16.87 -2.19 5.39
C LYS A 17 15.84 -1.94 4.31
N ILE A 18 15.98 -2.59 3.15
CA ILE A 18 15.10 -2.43 2.00
C ILE A 18 14.64 -3.80 1.49
N ASP A 19 13.51 -3.83 0.79
CA ASP A 19 12.96 -5.00 0.08
C ASP A 19 12.72 -6.26 0.92
N ALA A 20 12.66 -6.12 2.24
CA ALA A 20 12.35 -7.20 3.18
C ALA A 20 11.07 -6.89 3.96
N PRO A 21 9.88 -7.16 3.40
CA PRO A 21 8.60 -6.83 4.03
C PRO A 21 8.34 -7.67 5.28
N GLY A 22 7.47 -7.16 6.16
CA GLY A 22 6.96 -7.95 7.29
C GLY A 22 6.12 -9.14 6.82
N ILE A 23 5.34 -8.96 5.75
CA ILE A 23 4.56 -9.99 5.08
C ILE A 23 4.81 -9.89 3.58
N LEU A 24 5.21 -11.01 2.96
CA LEU A 24 5.20 -11.19 1.51
C LEU A 24 4.04 -12.11 1.12
N ILE A 25 3.14 -11.61 0.27
CA ILE A 25 2.06 -12.40 -0.32
C ILE A 25 2.37 -12.60 -1.80
N ASN A 26 2.30 -13.84 -2.27
CA ASN A 26 2.50 -14.18 -3.67
C ASN A 26 1.57 -15.32 -4.10
N GLY A 27 1.19 -15.36 -5.37
CA GLY A 27 0.30 -16.37 -5.94
C GLY A 27 -1.13 -15.90 -6.10
N ALA A 28 -2.12 -16.65 -5.61
CA ALA A 28 -3.52 -16.28 -5.75
C ALA A 28 -4.39 -16.68 -4.53
N GLY A 29 -5.36 -15.82 -4.22
CA GLY A 29 -6.40 -16.09 -3.22
C GLY A 29 -5.90 -16.19 -1.77
N ASN A 30 -4.76 -15.61 -1.44
CA ASN A 30 -4.24 -15.59 -0.07
C ASN A 30 -4.84 -14.45 0.76
N ARG A 31 -4.72 -14.55 2.07
CA ARG A 31 -5.31 -13.57 2.98
C ARG A 31 -4.34 -13.14 4.08
N ALA A 32 -4.16 -11.83 4.25
CA ALA A 32 -3.50 -11.24 5.41
C ALA A 32 -4.53 -10.45 6.22
N ALA A 33 -4.79 -10.87 7.45
CA ALA A 33 -5.86 -10.24 8.23
C ALA A 33 -5.57 -10.15 9.73
N ARG A 34 -6.03 -9.05 10.34
CA ARG A 34 -5.92 -8.83 11.78
C ARG A 34 -4.49 -8.93 12.31
N ASN A 35 -3.52 -8.53 11.48
CA ASN A 35 -2.13 -8.43 11.91
C ASN A 35 -1.85 -7.01 12.42
N LEU A 36 -0.99 -6.92 13.42
CA LEU A 36 -0.38 -5.68 13.87
C LEU A 36 1.07 -5.64 13.36
N ILE A 37 1.38 -4.68 12.47
CA ILE A 37 2.68 -4.60 11.78
C ILE A 37 3.28 -3.22 12.01
N PHE A 38 4.44 -3.14 12.65
CA PHE A 38 5.01 -1.86 13.00
C PHE A 38 6.53 -1.87 13.23
N ASN A 39 7.09 -0.66 13.36
CA ASN A 39 8.48 -0.39 13.68
C ASN A 39 9.48 -1.05 12.72
N ALA A 40 9.42 -0.64 11.45
CA ALA A 40 10.30 -1.14 10.41
C ALA A 40 10.83 -0.03 9.50
N THR A 41 11.99 -0.27 8.92
CA THR A 41 12.65 0.70 8.04
C THR A 41 12.04 0.76 6.64
N HIS A 42 11.38 -0.33 6.21
CA HIS A 42 10.74 -0.43 4.90
C HIS A 42 9.28 -0.90 5.00
N MET A 43 8.74 -1.50 3.94
CA MET A 43 7.32 -1.84 3.79
C MET A 43 6.82 -2.89 4.79
N ALA A 44 5.54 -2.79 5.14
CA ALA A 44 4.88 -3.79 5.97
C ALA A 44 4.44 -5.00 5.14
N ILE A 45 3.76 -4.75 4.03
CA ILE A 45 3.20 -5.80 3.17
C ILE A 45 3.63 -5.56 1.72
N LEU A 46 4.24 -6.59 1.12
CA LEU A 46 4.53 -6.66 -0.31
C LEU A 46 3.60 -7.68 -0.94
N VAL A 47 2.92 -7.28 -2.01
CA VAL A 47 1.89 -8.12 -2.65
C VAL A 47 2.25 -8.36 -4.11
N TYR A 48 2.28 -9.63 -4.48
CA TYR A 48 2.37 -10.11 -5.86
C TYR A 48 1.24 -11.09 -6.14
N GLY A 49 0.67 -11.03 -7.34
CA GLY A 49 -0.36 -11.97 -7.78
C GLY A 49 -1.79 -11.46 -7.62
N ASN A 50 -2.74 -12.38 -7.53
CA ASN A 50 -4.15 -12.10 -7.80
C ASN A 50 -5.09 -12.50 -6.67
N ASP A 51 -6.24 -11.82 -6.59
CA ASP A 51 -7.38 -12.22 -5.77
C ASP A 51 -7.06 -12.34 -4.26
N HIS A 52 -6.08 -11.61 -3.78
CA HIS A 52 -5.72 -11.55 -2.37
C HIS A 52 -6.66 -10.65 -1.58
N ILE A 53 -6.83 -10.97 -0.30
CA ILE A 53 -7.58 -10.14 0.65
C ILE A 53 -6.64 -9.66 1.75
N ILE A 54 -6.45 -8.35 1.83
CA ILE A 54 -5.68 -7.69 2.88
C ILE A 54 -6.67 -6.86 3.72
N GLU A 55 -7.00 -7.35 4.92
CA GLU A 55 -8.07 -6.71 5.67
C GLU A 55 -7.83 -6.66 7.19
N LYS A 56 -8.39 -5.62 7.82
CA LYS A 56 -8.41 -5.48 9.29
C LYS A 56 -7.03 -5.55 9.93
N ASN A 57 -5.98 -5.17 9.18
CA ASN A 57 -4.66 -5.02 9.73
C ASN A 57 -4.49 -3.61 10.31
N GLU A 58 -3.69 -3.50 11.35
CA GLU A 58 -3.16 -2.24 11.86
C GLU A 58 -1.70 -2.14 11.44
N ILE A 59 -1.36 -1.06 10.73
CA ILE A 59 -0.04 -0.86 10.14
C ILE A 59 0.44 0.54 10.49
N HIS A 60 1.56 0.65 11.20
CA HIS A 60 2.09 1.93 11.62
C HIS A 60 3.61 1.94 11.81
N ASP A 61 4.20 3.12 11.81
CA ASP A 61 5.64 3.29 12.02
C ASP A 61 6.50 2.36 11.13
N VAL A 62 6.11 2.22 9.87
CA VAL A 62 6.86 1.48 8.86
C VAL A 62 7.32 2.44 7.75
N ALA A 63 8.19 1.98 6.86
CA ALA A 63 8.85 2.77 5.83
C ALA A 63 9.69 3.95 6.39
N ARG A 64 10.18 3.83 7.60
CA ARG A 64 10.80 4.93 8.37
C ARG A 64 12.13 5.43 7.81
N GLU A 65 12.84 4.61 7.06
CA GLU A 65 14.13 4.96 6.45
C GLU A 65 14.10 4.74 4.92
N ALA A 66 12.91 4.84 4.33
CA ALA A 66 12.70 4.62 2.91
C ALA A 66 12.20 5.89 2.20
N SER A 67 12.31 5.89 0.89
CA SER A 67 11.63 6.82 -0.01
C SER A 67 11.18 6.04 -1.22
N ASP A 68 10.20 6.56 -1.96
CA ASP A 68 9.55 5.86 -3.07
C ASP A 68 9.01 4.46 -2.68
N ALA A 69 8.38 4.42 -1.51
CA ALA A 69 7.90 3.19 -0.90
C ALA A 69 6.48 3.34 -0.37
N GLY A 70 5.81 2.22 -0.17
CA GLY A 70 4.50 2.15 0.50
C GLY A 70 4.57 1.28 1.75
N ALA A 71 3.74 1.58 2.75
CA ALA A 71 3.54 0.64 3.85
C ALA A 71 2.94 -0.68 3.32
N LEU A 72 2.01 -0.59 2.36
CA LEU A 72 1.60 -1.67 1.47
C LEU A 72 2.06 -1.31 0.06
N TYR A 73 2.77 -2.22 -0.59
CA TYR A 73 3.32 -2.00 -1.92
C TYR A 73 2.91 -3.11 -2.89
N MET A 74 2.56 -2.70 -4.11
CA MET A 74 2.37 -3.53 -5.29
C MET A 74 2.98 -2.81 -6.48
N GLY A 75 3.61 -3.54 -7.40
CA GLY A 75 4.16 -2.87 -8.58
C GLY A 75 4.75 -3.79 -9.63
N ARG A 76 4.97 -3.18 -10.81
CA ARG A 76 5.69 -3.75 -11.95
C ARG A 76 5.00 -4.88 -12.70
N ASN A 77 3.78 -5.22 -12.33
CA ASN A 77 3.05 -6.27 -13.04
C ASN A 77 1.57 -5.87 -13.27
N PRO A 78 1.22 -5.36 -14.44
CA PRO A 78 -0.14 -4.91 -14.74
C PRO A 78 -1.16 -6.06 -14.88
N SER A 79 -0.71 -7.31 -14.84
CA SER A 79 -1.59 -8.48 -14.89
C SER A 79 -2.07 -8.96 -13.52
N GLU A 80 -1.60 -8.34 -12.45
CA GLU A 80 -2.00 -8.64 -11.08
C GLU A 80 -3.30 -7.92 -10.73
N PHE A 81 -4.40 -8.64 -10.71
CA PHE A 81 -5.76 -8.12 -10.59
C PHE A 81 -6.52 -8.73 -9.40
N GLY A 82 -7.64 -8.07 -9.03
CA GLY A 82 -8.62 -8.63 -8.11
C GLY A 82 -8.24 -8.56 -6.64
N ASN A 83 -7.11 -7.94 -6.30
CA ASN A 83 -6.74 -7.82 -4.90
C ASN A 83 -7.62 -6.79 -4.19
N VAL A 84 -8.03 -7.11 -2.96
CA VAL A 84 -8.91 -6.32 -2.13
C VAL A 84 -8.17 -5.87 -0.87
N ILE A 85 -8.04 -4.56 -0.69
CA ILE A 85 -7.39 -3.93 0.47
C ILE A 85 -8.47 -3.17 1.23
N ARG A 86 -8.94 -3.74 2.34
CA ARG A 86 -10.12 -3.20 3.03
C ARG A 86 -10.05 -3.22 4.55
N HIS A 87 -10.73 -2.24 5.16
CA HIS A 87 -10.92 -2.16 6.61
C HIS A 87 -9.62 -2.20 7.41
N ASN A 88 -8.51 -1.77 6.80
CA ASN A 88 -7.23 -1.63 7.49
C ASN A 88 -7.13 -0.26 8.15
N PHE A 89 -6.31 -0.18 9.18
CA PHE A 89 -5.92 1.06 9.81
C PHE A 89 -4.43 1.33 9.52
N PHE A 90 -4.16 2.35 8.72
CA PHE A 90 -2.82 2.85 8.46
C PHE A 90 -2.61 4.13 9.23
N HIS A 91 -1.56 4.21 10.05
CA HIS A 91 -1.28 5.44 10.77
C HIS A 91 0.21 5.65 11.06
N HIS A 92 0.57 6.92 11.22
CA HIS A 92 1.96 7.32 11.49
C HIS A 92 2.95 6.69 10.49
N ILE A 93 2.60 6.76 9.21
CA ILE A 93 3.50 6.38 8.13
C ILE A 93 4.27 7.63 7.74
N ASP A 94 5.56 7.64 8.05
CA ASP A 94 6.44 8.76 7.77
C ASP A 94 7.86 8.26 7.59
N THR A 95 8.72 9.10 7.02
CA THR A 95 10.12 8.76 6.77
C THR A 95 11.08 9.81 7.32
N SER A 96 12.17 9.36 7.90
CA SER A 96 13.31 10.21 8.24
C SER A 96 14.24 10.46 7.04
N PHE A 97 14.00 9.79 5.91
CA PHE A 97 14.83 9.95 4.73
C PHE A 97 14.55 11.29 4.04
N ALA A 98 15.57 12.13 3.98
CA ALA A 98 15.48 13.44 3.34
C ALA A 98 15.62 13.31 1.82
N GLY A 99 14.58 13.68 1.09
CA GLY A 99 14.57 13.69 -0.37
C GLY A 99 13.76 12.55 -1.00
N GLY A 100 13.64 12.60 -2.33
CA GLY A 100 12.85 11.63 -3.10
C GLY A 100 11.33 11.84 -2.99
N PRO A 101 10.53 10.92 -3.55
CA PRO A 101 9.07 11.05 -3.59
C PRO A 101 8.35 10.72 -2.28
N GLY A 102 9.10 10.45 -1.20
CA GLY A 102 8.54 10.14 0.11
C GLY A 102 7.90 8.76 0.21
N VAL A 103 7.09 8.57 1.24
CA VAL A 103 6.41 7.30 1.53
C VAL A 103 4.90 7.45 1.50
N GLN A 104 4.21 6.36 1.22
CA GLN A 104 2.76 6.28 1.05
C GLN A 104 2.20 5.21 1.99
N ALA A 105 0.92 5.31 2.37
CA ALA A 105 0.30 4.19 3.06
C ALA A 105 0.08 3.00 2.11
N ILE A 106 -0.50 3.25 0.94
CA ILE A 106 -0.64 2.26 -0.13
C ILE A 106 -0.02 2.80 -1.40
N PHE A 107 0.90 2.05 -1.98
CA PHE A 107 1.52 2.40 -3.25
C PHE A 107 1.23 1.33 -4.31
N LEU A 108 0.40 1.71 -5.29
CA LEU A 108 0.09 0.93 -6.48
C LEU A 108 1.00 1.44 -7.60
N ASP A 109 2.17 0.84 -7.72
CA ASP A 109 3.27 1.34 -8.53
C ASP A 109 3.33 0.68 -9.91
N ASP A 110 4.06 1.31 -10.82
CA ASP A 110 4.45 0.79 -12.14
C ASP A 110 3.36 0.01 -12.88
N GLY A 111 2.18 0.63 -13.04
CA GLY A 111 1.11 0.06 -13.85
C GLY A 111 0.19 -0.93 -13.13
N THR A 112 0.32 -1.08 -11.81
CA THR A 112 -0.58 -1.92 -11.00
C THR A 112 -2.05 -1.62 -11.28
N SER A 113 -2.82 -2.65 -11.61
CA SER A 113 -4.16 -2.52 -12.17
C SER A 113 -5.19 -3.41 -11.47
N GLY A 114 -6.48 -2.98 -11.49
CA GLY A 114 -7.59 -3.81 -11.03
C GLY A 114 -7.65 -4.04 -9.52
N GLN A 115 -7.12 -3.12 -8.73
CA GLN A 115 -7.14 -3.21 -7.27
C GLN A 115 -8.37 -2.52 -6.68
N HIS A 116 -8.90 -3.05 -5.58
CA HIS A 116 -10.03 -2.45 -4.87
C HIS A 116 -9.63 -2.06 -3.44
N VAL A 117 -9.57 -0.76 -3.17
CA VAL A 117 -9.15 -0.18 -1.89
C VAL A 117 -10.34 0.51 -1.24
N TYR A 118 -10.93 -0.09 -0.19
CA TYR A 118 -12.10 0.51 0.43
C TYR A 118 -12.24 0.27 1.94
N GLY A 119 -12.97 1.16 2.59
CA GLY A 119 -13.28 1.04 4.01
C GLY A 119 -12.06 1.13 4.93
N ASN A 120 -10.91 1.62 4.43
CA ASN A 120 -9.71 1.80 5.23
C ASN A 120 -9.75 3.13 5.98
N VAL A 121 -9.03 3.20 7.07
CA VAL A 121 -8.78 4.43 7.82
C VAL A 121 -7.30 4.79 7.67
N PHE A 122 -7.05 6.04 7.27
CA PHE A 122 -5.72 6.61 7.13
C PHE A 122 -5.59 7.80 8.09
N TYR A 123 -4.63 7.73 9.00
CA TYR A 123 -4.34 8.80 9.95
C TYR A 123 -2.84 9.11 9.94
N LYS A 124 -2.46 10.34 9.56
CA LYS A 124 -1.04 10.72 9.42
C LYS A 124 -0.24 9.70 8.61
N SER A 125 -0.71 9.37 7.42
CA SER A 125 -0.26 8.20 6.67
C SER A 125 0.47 8.58 5.38
N GLY A 126 1.71 9.06 5.51
CA GLY A 126 2.59 9.33 4.39
C GLY A 126 2.24 10.58 3.59
N ASN A 127 2.92 10.75 2.45
CA ASN A 127 2.69 11.85 1.52
C ASN A 127 1.36 11.71 0.78
N ALA A 128 0.86 10.51 0.66
CA ALA A 128 -0.50 10.22 0.23
C ALA A 128 -1.01 8.94 0.91
N ALA A 129 -2.30 8.86 1.15
CA ALA A 129 -2.90 7.61 1.62
C ALA A 129 -2.81 6.53 0.54
N VAL A 130 -3.13 6.86 -0.70
CA VAL A 130 -2.99 5.97 -1.86
C VAL A 130 -2.28 6.71 -2.98
N LYS A 131 -1.18 6.15 -3.47
CA LYS A 131 -0.49 6.61 -4.68
C LYS A 131 -0.69 5.58 -5.77
N ILE A 132 -1.08 6.05 -6.97
CA ILE A 132 -1.16 5.24 -8.18
C ILE A 132 -0.14 5.80 -9.17
N HIS A 133 0.76 4.94 -9.63
CA HIS A 133 1.74 5.25 -10.65
C HIS A 133 1.43 4.43 -11.91
N GLY A 134 0.61 5.00 -12.79
CA GLY A 134 0.07 4.28 -13.94
C GLY A 134 -1.06 3.31 -13.57
N GLY A 135 -1.27 2.31 -14.42
CA GLY A 135 -2.30 1.27 -14.19
C GLY A 135 -3.72 1.68 -14.55
N LYS A 136 -4.63 0.72 -14.48
CA LYS A 136 -6.02 0.86 -14.92
C LYS A 136 -6.98 0.13 -13.98
N TYR A 137 -8.23 0.56 -13.99
CA TYR A 137 -9.34 -0.13 -13.31
C TYR A 137 -9.16 -0.29 -11.78
N ASN A 138 -8.33 0.54 -11.17
CA ASN A 138 -8.25 0.61 -9.72
C ASN A 138 -9.48 1.35 -9.18
N VAL A 139 -10.06 0.84 -8.11
CA VAL A 139 -11.23 1.44 -7.44
C VAL A 139 -10.83 1.82 -6.03
N ILE A 140 -10.92 3.12 -5.71
CA ILE A 140 -10.62 3.66 -4.38
C ILE A 140 -11.89 4.32 -3.86
N GLU A 141 -12.53 3.75 -2.83
CA GLU A 141 -13.81 4.25 -2.37
C GLU A 141 -14.04 4.06 -0.86
N ASN A 142 -14.91 4.86 -0.28
CA ASN A 142 -15.37 4.72 1.11
C ASN A 142 -14.24 4.62 2.15
N ASN A 143 -13.11 5.28 1.92
CA ASN A 143 -12.02 5.38 2.87
C ASN A 143 -12.16 6.65 3.73
N VAL A 144 -11.61 6.61 4.94
CA VAL A 144 -11.56 7.75 5.87
C VAL A 144 -10.14 8.28 5.94
N TYR A 145 -9.97 9.59 5.78
CA TYR A 145 -8.68 10.27 5.79
C TYR A 145 -8.67 11.30 6.93
N ILE A 146 -7.74 11.17 7.85
CA ILE A 146 -7.67 11.99 9.05
C ILE A 146 -6.25 12.56 9.20
N ASP A 147 -6.15 13.88 9.36
CA ASP A 147 -4.92 14.61 9.68
C ASP A 147 -3.71 14.15 8.82
N MET A 148 -3.94 14.07 7.53
CA MET A 148 -2.90 13.72 6.57
C MET A 148 -1.82 14.81 6.53
N THR A 149 -0.56 14.42 6.52
CA THR A 149 0.60 15.34 6.55
C THR A 149 0.69 16.26 5.35
N THR A 150 0.10 15.84 4.23
CA THR A 150 -0.10 16.68 3.05
C THR A 150 -1.57 16.71 2.67
N ALA A 151 -1.99 17.69 1.87
CA ALA A 151 -3.34 17.73 1.33
C ALA A 151 -3.66 16.60 0.32
N ASN A 152 -2.73 15.68 0.13
CA ASN A 152 -2.84 14.61 -0.86
C ASN A 152 -3.44 13.36 -0.23
N PHE A 153 -4.74 13.18 -0.37
CA PHE A 153 -5.37 11.91 -0.01
C PHE A 153 -4.94 10.79 -0.96
N PHE A 154 -4.74 11.11 -2.23
CA PHE A 154 -4.17 10.22 -3.23
C PHE A 154 -3.35 11.01 -4.26
N GLN A 155 -2.37 10.34 -4.82
CA GLN A 155 -1.53 10.85 -5.91
C GLN A 155 -1.71 9.97 -7.14
N LEU A 156 -1.83 10.63 -8.30
CA LEU A 156 -1.92 9.99 -9.60
C LEU A 156 -0.72 10.43 -10.43
N TRP A 157 0.10 9.49 -10.81
CA TRP A 157 1.22 9.72 -11.71
C TRP A 157 1.04 8.90 -12.98
N THR A 158 1.35 9.49 -14.11
CA THR A 158 1.38 8.80 -15.40
C THR A 158 2.75 8.20 -15.62
N LEU A 159 2.78 6.97 -16.13
CA LEU A 159 4.00 6.40 -16.68
C LEU A 159 4.17 6.90 -18.10
N GLU A 160 5.22 7.69 -18.33
CA GLU A 160 5.60 8.09 -19.68
C GLU A 160 5.99 6.85 -20.49
N ASN A 161 5.49 6.77 -21.73
CA ASN A 161 5.75 5.68 -22.66
C ASN A 161 5.25 4.27 -22.24
N TRP A 162 4.41 4.18 -21.23
CA TRP A 162 3.78 2.90 -20.85
C TRP A 162 2.34 2.83 -21.36
N MET A 163 1.90 1.63 -21.81
CA MET A 163 0.50 1.39 -22.19
C MET A 163 -0.47 1.47 -21.00
N GLY A 164 0.03 1.69 -19.83
CA GLY A 164 -0.68 1.82 -18.58
C GLY A 164 -1.22 3.21 -18.30
N GLN A 165 -1.91 3.83 -19.22
CA GLN A 165 -2.62 5.06 -18.89
C GLN A 165 -3.68 4.80 -17.84
N MET A 166 -3.92 5.78 -16.97
CA MET A 166 -4.84 5.65 -15.81
C MET A 166 -6.33 5.64 -16.21
N ASN A 167 -6.64 5.19 -17.42
CA ASN A 167 -8.01 5.10 -17.90
C ASN A 167 -8.78 4.03 -17.11
N GLY A 168 -9.98 4.36 -16.68
CA GLY A 168 -10.84 3.45 -15.95
C GLY A 168 -10.58 3.32 -14.45
N ASN A 169 -9.65 4.09 -13.89
CA ASN A 169 -9.56 4.23 -12.43
C ASN A 169 -10.77 4.99 -11.89
N LEU A 170 -11.34 4.51 -10.83
CA LEU A 170 -12.53 5.09 -10.23
C LEU A 170 -12.24 5.53 -8.79
N PHE A 171 -12.47 6.81 -8.53
CA PHE A 171 -12.37 7.43 -7.22
C PHE A 171 -13.76 7.85 -6.78
N LYS A 172 -14.21 7.32 -5.67
CA LYS A 172 -15.45 7.72 -5.04
C LYS A 172 -15.16 8.25 -3.64
N THR A 173 -15.39 9.53 -3.46
CA THR A 173 -15.43 10.18 -2.15
C THR A 173 -16.89 10.40 -1.76
N ARG A 174 -17.23 10.09 -0.55
CA ARG A 174 -18.51 10.50 0.06
C ARG A 174 -18.27 11.61 1.03
#